data_5e67e44f1aa6eccdf04b866d714cffaf
#
_entry.id   5e67e44f1aa6eccdf04b866d714cffaf
#
_cell.length_a   1.000
_cell.length_b   1.000
_cell.length_c   1.000
_cell.angle_alpha   90.00
_cell.angle_beta   90.00
_cell.angle_gamma   90.00
#
_symmetry.space_group_name_H-M   'P 1'
#
loop_
_entity.id
_entity.type
_entity.pdbx_description
1 polymer ?
#
loop_
_entity_poly.entity_id
_entity_poly.type
_entity_poly.pdbx_seq_one_letter_code
_entity_poly.pdbx_strand_id
1 'polypeptide(L)'
;MKVYLVGGAVRDSLLGLPVTEKDWVVVGVTPEEMEANGFRPVGKDFPVFLHPDTQEEYALARTERKSGHGYGGFTFHAASDVSLEEDLIRRDLTINAMARSEGGEVVDPFHGKIDLKARLLRHVSPAFAEDPLRVLRVARFAARYHWLGFRVADDTLTLMRQLSDSGELDYLVPERVWKETSRALMEPAPQVFFQVLHACGALEKLFPELAALDGVPQPEAHHPEVDTLVHQWLCLEMAAKLKLPLTARYAVLCHDLGKAKTPQTEWPRHIAHEIRSARLSRTLSKRLRVPRDAADTAALVAEYHTHCHRALELKPQTVWKLFKALDVIRRPERLEDFLGACEADARGRTGFEDRAYPQANYLRGAAQALQSVDVAALRAEGIEGPALGDAIEKARIQAITTFKQQELNP
;
A
#
# COMPACT_ATOMS: atom_id res chain seq x y z
N MET A 1 36.43 18.04 0.22
CA MET A 1 35.23 17.30 -0.17
C MET A 1 35.43 15.82 0.16
N LYS A 2 34.58 15.24 0.97
CA LYS A 2 34.54 13.78 1.24
C LYS A 2 33.15 13.27 0.84
N VAL A 3 33.11 12.17 0.09
CA VAL A 3 31.87 11.59 -0.45
C VAL A 3 31.66 10.22 0.16
N TYR A 4 30.41 9.95 0.55
CA TYR A 4 30.01 8.69 1.16
C TYR A 4 28.73 8.17 0.53
N LEU A 5 28.72 6.90 0.11
CA LEU A 5 27.47 6.19 -0.16
C LEU A 5 26.75 5.92 1.17
N VAL A 6 25.45 6.18 1.27
CA VAL A 6 24.75 6.12 2.55
C VAL A 6 23.41 5.35 2.50
N GLY A 7 22.89 5.02 3.65
CA GLY A 7 21.52 4.56 3.81
C GLY A 7 21.23 3.21 3.18
N GLY A 8 20.15 3.18 2.39
CA GLY A 8 19.62 1.95 1.78
C GLY A 8 20.61 1.17 0.95
N ALA A 9 21.47 1.86 0.18
CA ALA A 9 22.47 1.23 -0.66
C ALA A 9 23.52 0.46 0.15
N VAL A 10 23.98 1.02 1.28
CA VAL A 10 24.94 0.35 2.17
C VAL A 10 24.28 -0.85 2.85
N ARG A 11 23.08 -0.67 3.40
CA ARG A 11 22.31 -1.73 4.03
C ARG A 11 22.07 -2.90 3.07
N ASP A 12 21.52 -2.63 1.88
CA ASP A 12 21.13 -3.67 0.93
C ASP A 12 22.39 -4.41 0.41
N SER A 13 23.49 -3.70 0.16
CA SER A 13 24.78 -4.32 -0.16
C SER A 13 25.29 -5.26 0.94
N LEU A 14 25.16 -4.88 2.22
CA LEU A 14 25.57 -5.73 3.35
C LEU A 14 24.64 -6.94 3.55
N LEU A 15 23.37 -6.84 3.11
CA LEU A 15 22.40 -7.95 3.09
C LEU A 15 22.56 -8.87 1.86
N GLY A 16 23.43 -8.52 0.89
CA GLY A 16 23.54 -9.24 -0.38
C GLY A 16 22.35 -9.04 -1.31
N LEU A 17 21.59 -7.97 -1.10
CA LEU A 17 20.44 -7.61 -1.93
C LEU A 17 20.88 -6.68 -3.09
N PRO A 18 20.14 -6.65 -4.21
CA PRO A 18 20.38 -5.70 -5.29
C PRO A 18 20.25 -4.27 -4.80
N VAL A 19 21.24 -3.44 -5.14
CA VAL A 19 21.23 -1.99 -4.89
C VAL A 19 20.62 -1.32 -6.11
N THR A 20 19.41 -0.76 -5.96
CA THR A 20 18.66 -0.12 -7.06
C THR A 20 18.80 1.41 -7.06
N GLU A 21 18.97 2.01 -5.90
CA GLU A 21 19.11 3.45 -5.72
C GLU A 21 20.36 3.73 -4.88
N LYS A 22 21.07 4.78 -5.22
CA LYS A 22 22.26 5.22 -4.49
C LYS A 22 22.08 6.66 -4.05
N ASP A 23 22.16 6.86 -2.75
CA ASP A 23 22.18 8.17 -2.12
C ASP A 23 23.59 8.47 -1.65
N TRP A 24 24.08 9.67 -1.97
CA TRP A 24 25.41 10.11 -1.58
C TRP A 24 25.33 11.27 -0.61
N VAL A 25 26.18 11.28 0.41
CA VAL A 25 26.36 12.41 1.33
C VAL A 25 27.75 13.01 1.10
N VAL A 26 27.79 14.33 0.98
CA VAL A 26 29.01 15.10 0.81
C VAL A 26 29.29 15.91 2.07
N VAL A 27 30.49 15.81 2.59
CA VAL A 27 30.96 16.46 3.82
C VAL A 27 32.10 17.42 3.51
N GLY A 28 32.12 18.57 4.17
CA GLY A 28 33.22 19.52 4.13
C GLY A 28 33.24 20.44 2.91
N VAL A 29 32.05 20.73 2.33
CA VAL A 29 31.91 21.67 1.21
C VAL A 29 30.62 22.49 1.35
N THR A 30 30.60 23.63 0.67
CA THR A 30 29.40 24.51 0.57
C THR A 30 28.61 24.23 -0.70
N PRO A 31 27.34 24.70 -0.79
CA PRO A 31 26.55 24.64 -2.03
C PRO A 31 27.27 25.25 -3.23
N GLU A 32 27.92 26.40 -3.04
CA GLU A 32 28.67 27.11 -4.11
C GLU A 32 29.85 26.28 -4.62
N GLU A 33 30.54 25.57 -3.73
CA GLU A 33 31.63 24.66 -4.11
C GLU A 33 31.12 23.45 -4.88
N MET A 34 29.90 22.93 -4.55
CA MET A 34 29.27 21.87 -5.33
C MET A 34 28.96 22.33 -6.76
N GLU A 35 28.36 23.52 -6.91
CA GLU A 35 28.06 24.09 -8.23
C GLU A 35 29.34 24.37 -9.03
N ALA A 36 30.39 24.88 -8.38
CA ALA A 36 31.69 25.10 -9.02
C ALA A 36 32.32 23.79 -9.54
N ASN A 37 32.02 22.67 -8.91
CA ASN A 37 32.41 21.32 -9.36
C ASN A 37 31.47 20.69 -10.39
N GLY A 38 30.49 21.44 -10.94
CA GLY A 38 29.58 21.00 -11.99
C GLY A 38 28.34 20.26 -11.52
N PHE A 39 28.11 20.17 -10.23
CA PHE A 39 26.89 19.58 -9.70
C PHE A 39 25.70 20.54 -9.87
N ARG A 40 24.53 20.01 -10.23
CA ARG A 40 23.32 20.81 -10.48
C ARG A 40 22.37 20.74 -9.29
N PRO A 41 22.02 21.86 -8.65
CA PRO A 41 21.06 21.86 -7.53
C PRO A 41 19.69 21.40 -7.98
N VAL A 42 19.01 20.58 -7.16
CA VAL A 42 17.62 20.13 -7.35
C VAL A 42 16.85 20.29 -6.05
N GLY A 43 15.65 20.87 -6.17
CA GLY A 43 14.81 21.19 -5.01
C GLY A 43 14.99 22.61 -4.49
N LYS A 44 13.93 23.18 -3.92
CA LYS A 44 13.93 24.55 -3.40
C LYS A 44 14.36 24.63 -1.94
N ASP A 45 14.19 23.54 -1.18
CA ASP A 45 14.28 23.58 0.28
C ASP A 45 15.45 22.74 0.83
N PHE A 46 16.15 21.95 -0.02
CA PHE A 46 17.21 21.04 0.41
C PHE A 46 18.45 21.14 -0.49
N PRO A 47 19.64 21.11 0.10
CA PRO A 47 20.90 21.10 -0.66
C PRO A 47 21.19 19.69 -1.23
N VAL A 48 20.36 19.28 -2.19
CA VAL A 48 20.55 18.08 -3.01
C VAL A 48 20.99 18.51 -4.40
N PHE A 49 21.95 17.79 -4.95
CA PHE A 49 22.57 18.06 -6.24
C PHE A 49 22.59 16.80 -7.08
N LEU A 50 22.48 16.95 -8.40
CA LEU A 50 22.69 15.86 -9.35
C LEU A 50 24.15 15.88 -9.83
N HIS A 51 24.77 14.71 -9.80
CA HIS A 51 26.11 14.53 -10.36
C HIS A 51 26.11 14.81 -11.88
N PRO A 52 27.08 15.54 -12.42
CA PRO A 52 27.07 15.94 -13.83
C PRO A 52 26.96 14.75 -14.80
N ASP A 53 27.68 13.66 -14.54
CA ASP A 53 27.75 12.52 -15.45
C ASP A 53 26.73 11.42 -15.12
N THR A 54 26.61 11.03 -13.84
CA THR A 54 25.77 9.87 -13.43
C THR A 54 24.33 10.23 -13.15
N GLN A 55 24.03 11.52 -12.92
CA GLN A 55 22.71 12.03 -12.49
C GLN A 55 22.22 11.44 -11.16
N GLU A 56 23.11 10.79 -10.41
CA GLU A 56 22.84 10.31 -9.05
C GLU A 56 22.69 11.49 -8.07
N GLU A 57 21.92 11.32 -7.01
CA GLU A 57 21.64 12.37 -6.02
C GLU A 57 22.74 12.45 -4.96
N TYR A 58 23.28 13.65 -4.78
CA TYR A 58 24.28 14.00 -3.79
C TYR A 58 23.73 15.06 -2.84
N ALA A 59 23.57 14.72 -1.57
CA ALA A 59 23.11 15.65 -0.54
C ALA A 59 24.29 16.15 0.29
N LEU A 60 24.29 17.44 0.65
CA LEU A 60 25.23 17.93 1.66
C LEU A 60 24.86 17.36 3.03
N ALA A 61 25.87 17.04 3.84
CA ALA A 61 25.68 16.70 5.24
C ALA A 61 24.93 17.84 5.93
N ARG A 62 23.92 17.51 6.74
CA ARG A 62 23.06 18.50 7.37
C ARG A 62 22.59 18.08 8.74
N THR A 63 22.29 19.06 9.58
CA THR A 63 21.50 18.90 10.79
C THR A 63 20.08 19.37 10.57
N GLU A 64 19.13 18.78 11.29
CA GLU A 64 17.73 19.17 11.28
C GLU A 64 17.31 19.57 12.70
N ARG A 65 16.55 20.66 12.82
CA ARG A 65 15.96 21.07 14.11
C ARG A 65 14.47 21.26 13.95
N LYS A 66 13.68 20.64 14.81
CA LYS A 66 12.24 20.84 14.87
C LYS A 66 11.97 22.25 15.39
N SER A 67 11.29 23.08 14.59
CA SER A 67 10.88 24.46 14.92
C SER A 67 9.36 24.64 15.04
N GLY A 68 8.57 23.54 14.78
CA GLY A 68 7.10 23.57 14.84
C GLY A 68 6.49 22.19 14.60
N HIS A 69 5.16 22.13 14.49
CA HIS A 69 4.45 20.89 14.17
C HIS A 69 4.41 20.61 12.65
N GLY A 70 4.44 19.34 12.28
CA GLY A 70 4.32 18.88 10.90
C GLY A 70 5.56 19.10 10.02
N TYR A 71 5.40 18.90 8.71
CA TYR A 71 6.50 18.91 7.73
C TYR A 71 7.19 20.28 7.57
N GLY A 72 6.44 21.37 7.69
CA GLY A 72 6.99 22.75 7.65
C GLY A 72 7.69 23.21 8.92
N GLY A 73 7.71 22.36 9.94
CA GLY A 73 8.30 22.64 11.25
C GLY A 73 9.78 22.28 11.41
N PHE A 74 10.54 22.13 10.30
CA PHE A 74 11.97 21.82 10.34
C PHE A 74 12.78 22.99 9.80
N THR A 75 13.86 23.31 10.51
CA THR A 75 14.93 24.17 10.03
C THR A 75 16.12 23.31 9.70
N PHE A 76 16.62 23.41 8.47
CA PHE A 76 17.79 22.68 7.99
C PHE A 76 19.01 23.57 8.07
N HIS A 77 20.10 23.02 8.58
CA HIS A 77 21.41 23.66 8.57
C HIS A 77 22.38 22.74 7.81
N ALA A 78 22.79 23.18 6.62
CA ALA A 78 23.80 22.53 5.82
C ALA A 78 24.97 23.49 5.69
N ALA A 79 26.09 23.14 6.32
CA ALA A 79 27.31 23.93 6.31
C ALA A 79 28.52 22.97 6.21
N SER A 80 29.65 23.50 5.80
CA SER A 80 30.89 22.72 5.63
C SER A 80 31.44 22.12 6.92
N ASP A 81 30.98 22.57 8.10
CA ASP A 81 31.35 22.07 9.42
C ASP A 81 30.47 20.90 9.91
N VAL A 82 29.36 20.59 9.23
CA VAL A 82 28.53 19.44 9.60
C VAL A 82 29.25 18.14 9.29
N SER A 83 29.44 17.32 10.30
CA SER A 83 30.11 16.02 10.20
C SER A 83 29.21 14.94 9.61
N LEU A 84 29.80 13.84 9.12
CA LEU A 84 29.06 12.66 8.68
C LEU A 84 28.21 12.07 9.82
N GLU A 85 28.73 12.04 11.03
CA GLU A 85 28.07 11.48 12.20
C GLU A 85 26.82 12.27 12.58
N GLU A 86 26.87 13.61 12.49
CA GLU A 86 25.70 14.49 12.70
C GLU A 86 24.63 14.30 11.62
N ASP A 87 24.98 13.94 10.38
CA ASP A 87 24.01 13.56 9.35
C ASP A 87 23.40 12.18 9.64
N LEU A 88 24.19 11.22 10.07
CA LEU A 88 23.74 9.86 10.32
C LEU A 88 22.84 9.74 11.56
N ILE A 89 23.10 10.50 12.65
CA ILE A 89 22.36 10.41 13.92
C ILE A 89 20.87 10.79 13.78
N ARG A 90 20.54 11.64 12.82
CA ARG A 90 19.16 12.10 12.57
C ARG A 90 18.35 11.13 11.68
N ARG A 91 18.94 10.05 11.16
CA ARG A 91 18.25 9.07 10.33
C ARG A 91 17.26 8.24 11.15
N ASP A 92 16.38 7.53 10.44
CA ASP A 92 15.29 6.76 11.05
C ASP A 92 15.78 5.50 11.81
N LEU A 93 16.60 4.68 11.15
CA LEU A 93 17.03 3.38 11.64
C LEU A 93 18.55 3.23 11.61
N THR A 94 19.11 2.53 12.60
CA THR A 94 20.55 2.22 12.68
C THR A 94 21.07 1.56 11.40
N ILE A 95 20.30 0.64 10.82
CA ILE A 95 20.64 -0.05 9.56
C ILE A 95 20.65 0.90 8.35
N ASN A 96 20.06 2.08 8.43
CA ASN A 96 20.07 3.14 7.43
C ASN A 96 21.05 4.26 7.78
N ALA A 97 21.69 4.20 8.95
CA ALA A 97 22.64 5.20 9.47
C ALA A 97 24.09 4.72 9.34
N MET A 98 24.36 4.02 8.25
CA MET A 98 25.69 3.57 7.85
C MET A 98 26.12 4.30 6.58
N ALA A 99 27.43 4.52 6.44
CA ALA A 99 28.03 5.12 5.27
C ALA A 99 29.17 4.25 4.75
N ARG A 100 29.46 4.33 3.46
CA ARG A 100 30.62 3.69 2.84
C ARG A 100 31.48 4.76 2.15
N SER A 101 32.76 4.83 2.52
CA SER A 101 33.72 5.71 1.89
C SER A 101 34.03 5.27 0.46
N GLU A 102 34.66 6.14 -0.32
CA GLU A 102 35.19 5.81 -1.66
C GLU A 102 36.19 4.64 -1.60
N GLY A 103 36.95 4.51 -0.51
CA GLY A 103 37.85 3.39 -0.27
C GLY A 103 37.18 2.08 0.12
N GLY A 104 35.85 2.06 0.18
CA GLY A 104 35.02 0.86 0.50
C GLY A 104 34.84 0.58 2.00
N GLU A 105 35.42 1.37 2.89
CA GLU A 105 35.29 1.24 4.33
C GLU A 105 33.88 1.63 4.77
N VAL A 106 33.27 0.82 5.64
CA VAL A 106 31.95 1.10 6.20
C VAL A 106 32.08 1.82 7.54
N VAL A 107 31.62 3.07 7.58
CA VAL A 107 31.49 3.91 8.77
C VAL A 107 30.14 3.61 9.43
N ASP A 108 30.17 3.12 10.67
CA ASP A 108 28.98 2.66 11.40
C ASP A 108 28.99 3.14 12.85
N PRO A 109 28.77 4.43 13.10
CA PRO A 109 28.84 5.00 14.45
C PRO A 109 27.70 4.56 15.37
N PHE A 110 26.59 4.06 14.80
CA PHE A 110 25.37 3.70 15.56
C PHE A 110 25.09 2.20 15.56
N HIS A 111 26.09 1.38 15.30
CA HIS A 111 26.01 -0.09 15.39
C HIS A 111 25.00 -0.75 14.45
N GLY A 112 24.72 -0.15 13.29
CA GLY A 112 23.81 -0.67 12.30
C GLY A 112 24.15 -2.09 11.81
N LYS A 113 25.45 -2.45 11.72
CA LYS A 113 25.89 -3.81 11.41
C LYS A 113 25.46 -4.84 12.45
N ILE A 114 25.44 -4.46 13.74
CA ILE A 114 24.98 -5.32 14.84
C ILE A 114 23.48 -5.58 14.69
N ASP A 115 22.69 -4.53 14.51
CA ASP A 115 21.23 -4.65 14.31
C ASP A 115 20.90 -5.38 13.01
N LEU A 116 21.68 -5.17 11.94
CA LEU A 116 21.54 -5.90 10.68
C LEU A 116 21.71 -7.41 10.87
N LYS A 117 22.75 -7.83 11.61
CA LYS A 117 23.01 -9.23 11.95
C LYS A 117 21.92 -9.81 12.86
N ALA A 118 21.44 -9.00 13.82
CA ALA A 118 20.37 -9.38 14.75
C ALA A 118 18.95 -9.32 14.13
N ARG A 119 18.83 -8.84 12.88
CA ARG A 119 17.55 -8.63 12.19
C ARG A 119 16.62 -7.69 12.94
N LEU A 120 17.16 -6.57 13.44
CA LEU A 120 16.42 -5.57 14.22
C LEU A 120 16.26 -4.26 13.42
N LEU A 121 15.06 -3.73 13.49
CA LEU A 121 14.72 -2.38 13.06
C LEU A 121 14.72 -1.49 14.32
N ARG A 122 15.87 -0.82 14.56
CA ARG A 122 16.08 0.02 15.73
C ARG A 122 16.25 1.47 15.31
N HIS A 123 15.60 2.39 16.03
CA HIS A 123 15.81 3.83 15.83
C HIS A 123 17.23 4.24 16.21
N VAL A 124 17.76 5.28 15.55
CA VAL A 124 19.14 5.72 15.77
C VAL A 124 19.29 6.48 17.09
N SER A 125 18.38 7.40 17.37
CA SER A 125 18.47 8.34 18.48
C SER A 125 17.08 8.88 18.86
N PRO A 126 16.95 9.63 19.97
CA PRO A 126 15.72 10.34 20.33
C PRO A 126 15.21 11.31 19.25
N ALA A 127 16.06 11.78 18.33
CA ALA A 127 15.67 12.58 17.17
C ALA A 127 14.68 11.84 16.24
N PHE A 128 14.49 10.53 16.40
CA PHE A 128 13.44 9.76 15.76
C PHE A 128 12.05 10.38 15.98
N ALA A 129 11.79 10.90 17.17
CA ALA A 129 10.52 11.51 17.55
C ALA A 129 10.22 12.85 16.86
N GLU A 130 11.20 13.46 16.22
CA GLU A 130 11.02 14.74 15.54
C GLU A 130 10.14 14.64 14.28
N ASP A 131 10.20 13.51 13.53
CA ASP A 131 9.34 13.26 12.37
C ASP A 131 8.40 12.06 12.63
N PRO A 132 7.12 12.28 12.96
CA PRO A 132 6.16 11.21 13.19
C PRO A 132 5.97 10.24 12.02
N LEU A 133 6.30 10.66 10.78
CA LEU A 133 6.25 9.77 9.60
C LEU A 133 7.20 8.57 9.74
N ARG A 134 8.22 8.67 10.57
CA ARG A 134 9.16 7.56 10.83
C ARG A 134 8.46 6.33 11.40
N VAL A 135 7.33 6.49 12.10
CA VAL A 135 6.49 5.37 12.55
C VAL A 135 6.02 4.54 11.35
N LEU A 136 5.51 5.18 10.30
CA LEU A 136 5.08 4.49 9.08
C LEU A 136 6.28 3.92 8.30
N ARG A 137 7.40 4.64 8.28
CA ARG A 137 8.62 4.16 7.61
C ARG A 137 9.16 2.88 8.25
N VAL A 138 9.22 2.81 9.58
CA VAL A 138 9.63 1.58 10.30
C VAL A 138 8.67 0.44 10.00
N ALA A 139 7.37 0.67 10.08
CA ALA A 139 6.36 -0.33 9.72
C ALA A 139 6.51 -0.84 8.29
N ARG A 140 6.83 0.04 7.32
CA ARG A 140 7.10 -0.35 5.95
C ARG A 140 8.39 -1.16 5.80
N PHE A 141 9.46 -0.79 6.51
CA PHE A 141 10.68 -1.61 6.52
C PHE A 141 10.44 -2.98 7.15
N ALA A 142 9.57 -3.09 8.17
CA ALA A 142 9.15 -4.37 8.72
C ALA A 142 8.44 -5.23 7.65
N ALA A 143 7.51 -4.65 6.87
CA ALA A 143 6.85 -5.33 5.76
C ALA A 143 7.84 -5.76 4.66
N ARG A 144 8.82 -4.91 4.35
CA ARG A 144 9.81 -5.17 3.30
C ARG A 144 10.77 -6.30 3.66
N TYR A 145 11.24 -6.34 4.91
CA TYR A 145 12.27 -7.28 5.34
C TYR A 145 11.74 -8.42 6.22
N HIS A 146 10.43 -8.57 6.32
CA HIS A 146 9.80 -9.65 7.09
C HIS A 146 10.33 -11.04 6.69
N TRP A 147 10.44 -11.31 5.39
CA TRP A 147 10.94 -12.57 4.85
C TRP A 147 12.41 -12.88 5.21
N LEU A 148 13.19 -11.87 5.60
CA LEU A 148 14.54 -12.01 6.14
C LEU A 148 14.57 -12.19 7.66
N GLY A 149 13.40 -12.21 8.32
CA GLY A 149 13.28 -12.35 9.76
C GLY A 149 13.47 -11.05 10.56
N PHE A 150 13.40 -9.88 9.90
CA PHE A 150 13.48 -8.60 10.60
C PHE A 150 12.23 -8.35 11.46
N ARG A 151 12.45 -7.79 12.64
CA ARG A 151 11.42 -7.30 13.57
C ARG A 151 11.77 -5.95 14.12
N VAL A 152 10.78 -5.20 14.56
CA VAL A 152 10.99 -3.91 15.25
C VAL A 152 11.58 -4.19 16.64
N ALA A 153 12.60 -3.45 17.03
CA ALA A 153 13.20 -3.55 18.35
C ALA A 153 12.22 -3.02 19.42
N ASP A 154 12.22 -3.63 20.62
CA ASP A 154 11.23 -3.34 21.66
C ASP A 154 11.27 -1.89 22.14
N ASP A 155 12.47 -1.31 22.25
CA ASP A 155 12.68 0.11 22.57
C ASP A 155 12.14 1.04 21.47
N THR A 156 12.29 0.65 20.21
CA THR A 156 11.72 1.39 19.08
C THR A 156 10.21 1.30 19.06
N LEU A 157 9.64 0.12 19.29
CA LEU A 157 8.19 -0.06 19.36
C LEU A 157 7.58 0.77 20.51
N THR A 158 8.29 0.85 21.64
CA THR A 158 7.91 1.70 22.79
C THR A 158 7.90 3.18 22.40
N LEU A 159 8.93 3.66 21.72
CA LEU A 159 9.00 5.04 21.24
C LEU A 159 7.92 5.36 20.21
N MET A 160 7.64 4.42 19.29
CA MET A 160 6.54 4.55 18.32
C MET A 160 5.18 4.65 19.02
N ARG A 161 4.97 3.89 20.11
CA ARG A 161 3.73 3.98 20.91
C ARG A 161 3.62 5.35 21.61
N GLN A 162 4.69 5.85 22.18
CA GLN A 162 4.71 7.20 22.78
C GLN A 162 4.34 8.28 21.75
N LEU A 163 4.83 8.17 20.51
CA LEU A 163 4.46 9.08 19.41
C LEU A 163 2.99 8.96 19.01
N SER A 164 2.45 7.74 19.00
CA SER A 164 1.02 7.52 18.73
C SER A 164 0.13 8.14 19.81
N ASP A 165 0.54 8.04 21.07
CA ASP A 165 -0.21 8.56 22.22
C ASP A 165 -0.08 10.09 22.36
N SER A 166 1.00 10.69 21.88
CA SER A 166 1.24 12.14 21.98
C SER A 166 0.35 13.00 21.08
N GLY A 167 -0.35 12.40 20.09
CA GLY A 167 -1.14 13.12 19.10
C GLY A 167 -0.32 13.69 17.92
N GLU A 168 1.00 13.46 17.87
CA GLU A 168 1.85 13.96 16.77
C GLU A 168 1.48 13.34 15.40
N LEU A 169 0.88 12.13 15.38
CA LEU A 169 0.41 11.50 14.15
C LEU A 169 -0.74 12.24 13.49
N ASP A 170 -1.53 13.04 14.24
CA ASP A 170 -2.68 13.78 13.73
C ASP A 170 -2.24 14.95 12.79
N TYR A 171 -0.98 15.37 12.90
CA TYR A 171 -0.40 16.41 12.06
C TYR A 171 0.25 15.90 10.79
N LEU A 172 0.22 14.59 10.54
CA LEU A 172 0.77 14.01 9.32
C LEU A 172 -0.04 14.43 8.10
N VAL A 173 0.66 14.92 7.08
CA VAL A 173 0.06 15.28 5.80
C VAL A 173 -0.47 14.03 5.10
N PRO A 174 -1.75 13.99 4.70
CA PRO A 174 -2.38 12.81 4.12
C PRO A 174 -1.61 12.19 2.94
N GLU A 175 -1.02 13.01 2.09
CA GLU A 175 -0.23 12.55 0.94
C GLU A 175 1.05 11.80 1.38
N ARG A 176 1.67 12.22 2.48
CA ARG A 176 2.83 11.51 3.05
C ARG A 176 2.40 10.16 3.63
N VAL A 177 1.26 10.12 4.34
CA VAL A 177 0.68 8.87 4.86
C VAL A 177 0.36 7.93 3.70
N TRP A 178 -0.31 8.41 2.65
CA TRP A 178 -0.62 7.62 1.46
C TRP A 178 0.64 7.11 0.77
N LYS A 179 1.67 7.94 0.63
CA LYS A 179 2.94 7.55 0.01
C LYS A 179 3.60 6.37 0.72
N GLU A 180 3.65 6.37 2.05
CA GLU A 180 4.20 5.25 2.82
C GLU A 180 3.27 4.03 2.75
N THR A 181 1.95 4.23 2.85
CA THR A 181 0.94 3.16 2.76
C THR A 181 0.96 2.47 1.39
N SER A 182 0.99 3.22 0.31
CA SER A 182 1.00 2.66 -1.05
C SER A 182 2.27 1.85 -1.32
N ARG A 183 3.42 2.31 -0.82
CA ARG A 183 4.67 1.56 -0.88
C ARG A 183 4.61 0.30 -0.02
N ALA A 184 4.07 0.39 1.19
CA ALA A 184 3.92 -0.74 2.09
C ALA A 184 2.98 -1.82 1.52
N LEU A 185 1.89 -1.43 0.86
CA LEU A 185 1.00 -2.35 0.17
C LEU A 185 1.71 -3.13 -0.94
N MET A 186 2.76 -2.57 -1.55
CA MET A 186 3.54 -3.25 -2.60
C MET A 186 4.74 -4.05 -2.08
N GLU A 187 5.02 -4.00 -0.78
CA GLU A 187 6.08 -4.82 -0.17
C GLU A 187 5.71 -6.31 -0.14
N PRO A 188 6.68 -7.22 0.09
CA PRO A 188 6.44 -8.66 0.11
C PRO A 188 5.45 -9.14 1.19
N ALA A 189 5.38 -8.46 2.33
CA ALA A 189 4.51 -8.80 3.46
C ALA A 189 3.70 -7.58 3.92
N PRO A 190 2.74 -7.07 3.09
CA PRO A 190 2.04 -5.82 3.35
C PRO A 190 1.24 -5.83 4.66
N GLN A 191 0.75 -6.98 5.11
CA GLN A 191 0.04 -7.13 6.39
C GLN A 191 0.89 -6.70 7.58
N VAL A 192 2.20 -6.93 7.52
CA VAL A 192 3.13 -6.60 8.62
C VAL A 192 3.20 -5.08 8.88
N PHE A 193 3.03 -4.26 7.84
CA PHE A 193 2.93 -2.81 8.01
C PHE A 193 1.79 -2.45 8.96
N PHE A 194 0.61 -2.97 8.73
CA PHE A 194 -0.57 -2.69 9.56
C PHE A 194 -0.48 -3.35 10.93
N GLN A 195 0.10 -4.55 11.03
CA GLN A 195 0.34 -5.23 12.30
C GLN A 195 1.28 -4.41 13.21
N VAL A 196 2.35 -3.83 12.66
CA VAL A 196 3.26 -2.97 13.41
C VAL A 196 2.56 -1.68 13.84
N LEU A 197 1.75 -1.06 12.96
CA LEU A 197 0.97 0.12 13.33
C LEU A 197 -0.05 -0.20 14.42
N HIS A 198 -0.69 -1.37 14.38
CA HIS A 198 -1.59 -1.82 15.44
C HIS A 198 -0.84 -2.03 16.77
N ALA A 199 0.29 -2.71 16.73
CA ALA A 199 1.11 -2.96 17.93
C ALA A 199 1.58 -1.69 18.66
N CYS A 200 1.73 -0.57 17.93
CA CYS A 200 2.14 0.71 18.52
C CYS A 200 1.00 1.74 18.68
N GLY A 201 -0.27 1.37 18.45
CA GLY A 201 -1.42 2.27 18.57
C GLY A 201 -1.56 3.30 17.45
N ALA A 202 -0.75 3.19 16.41
CA ALA A 202 -0.83 4.11 15.25
C ALA A 202 -1.97 3.74 14.30
N LEU A 203 -2.42 2.47 14.29
CA LEU A 203 -3.50 2.02 13.43
C LEU A 203 -4.81 2.74 13.78
N GLU A 204 -5.11 2.88 15.08
CA GLU A 204 -6.29 3.54 15.63
C GLU A 204 -6.33 5.03 15.28
N LYS A 205 -5.17 5.65 15.12
CA LYS A 205 -5.04 7.06 14.75
C LYS A 205 -5.16 7.29 13.25
N LEU A 206 -4.45 6.48 12.45
CA LEU A 206 -4.32 6.70 11.01
C LEU A 206 -5.38 5.96 10.19
N PHE A 207 -5.82 4.80 10.66
CA PHE A 207 -6.76 3.90 9.98
C PHE A 207 -7.85 3.39 10.94
N PRO A 208 -8.61 4.28 11.61
CA PRO A 208 -9.61 3.88 12.60
C PRO A 208 -10.68 2.95 12.03
N GLU A 209 -10.97 3.04 10.73
CA GLU A 209 -11.91 2.16 10.04
C GLU A 209 -11.40 0.71 10.01
N LEU A 210 -10.08 0.52 9.88
CA LEU A 210 -9.44 -0.79 9.88
C LEU A 210 -9.27 -1.31 11.31
N ALA A 211 -8.80 -0.47 12.22
CA ALA A 211 -8.62 -0.82 13.63
C ALA A 211 -9.94 -1.29 14.29
N ALA A 212 -11.07 -0.73 13.85
CA ALA A 212 -12.40 -1.12 14.35
C ALA A 212 -12.82 -2.55 13.96
N LEU A 213 -12.07 -3.27 13.13
CA LEU A 213 -12.31 -4.68 12.80
C LEU A 213 -11.75 -5.64 13.86
N ASP A 214 -10.91 -5.16 14.77
CA ASP A 214 -10.34 -5.97 15.84
C ASP A 214 -11.44 -6.47 16.78
N GLY A 215 -11.46 -7.77 17.06
CA GLY A 215 -12.48 -8.40 17.88
C GLY A 215 -13.87 -8.54 17.23
N VAL A 216 -14.04 -8.20 15.95
CA VAL A 216 -15.30 -8.37 15.22
C VAL A 216 -15.40 -9.80 14.69
N PRO A 217 -16.30 -10.67 15.20
CA PRO A 217 -16.35 -12.07 14.85
C PRO A 217 -17.02 -12.31 13.49
N GLN A 218 -16.57 -13.33 12.78
CA GLN A 218 -17.15 -13.85 11.55
C GLN A 218 -17.61 -15.31 11.74
N PRO A 219 -18.50 -15.86 10.85
CA PRO A 219 -18.91 -17.24 10.93
C PRO A 219 -17.72 -18.21 10.72
N GLU A 220 -17.37 -19.00 11.72
CA GLU A 220 -16.26 -19.95 11.72
C GLU A 220 -16.31 -20.93 10.53
N ALA A 221 -17.52 -21.34 10.11
CA ALA A 221 -17.70 -22.24 8.97
C ALA A 221 -17.13 -21.68 7.64
N HIS A 222 -16.99 -20.38 7.53
CA HIS A 222 -16.49 -19.69 6.33
C HIS A 222 -15.16 -18.96 6.59
N HIS A 223 -14.88 -18.66 7.85
CA HIS A 223 -13.71 -17.93 8.31
C HIS A 223 -13.13 -18.61 9.56
N PRO A 224 -12.30 -19.66 9.39
CA PRO A 224 -11.73 -20.39 10.54
C PRO A 224 -10.90 -19.50 11.48
N GLU A 225 -10.36 -18.40 10.99
CA GLU A 225 -9.67 -17.36 11.76
C GLU A 225 -10.60 -16.56 12.68
N VAL A 226 -11.91 -16.60 12.46
CA VAL A 226 -12.99 -15.94 13.19
C VAL A 226 -12.90 -14.42 13.24
N ASP A 227 -11.77 -13.85 13.65
CA ASP A 227 -11.58 -12.40 13.77
C ASP A 227 -11.43 -11.72 12.41
N THR A 228 -12.17 -10.62 12.19
CA THR A 228 -12.19 -9.90 10.91
C THR A 228 -10.87 -9.18 10.62
N LEU A 229 -10.17 -8.68 11.64
CA LEU A 229 -8.87 -8.03 11.45
C LEU A 229 -7.80 -9.06 11.08
N VAL A 230 -7.82 -10.25 11.69
CA VAL A 230 -6.95 -11.38 11.33
C VAL A 230 -7.21 -11.80 9.88
N HIS A 231 -8.48 -11.94 9.48
CA HIS A 231 -8.86 -12.19 8.09
C HIS A 231 -8.27 -11.15 7.14
N GLN A 232 -8.35 -9.87 7.51
CA GLN A 232 -7.80 -8.78 6.71
C GLN A 232 -6.28 -8.93 6.47
N TRP A 233 -5.54 -9.40 7.48
CA TRP A 233 -4.10 -9.68 7.33
C TRP A 233 -3.84 -10.83 6.34
N LEU A 234 -4.60 -11.90 6.43
CA LEU A 234 -4.50 -13.05 5.53
C LEU A 234 -4.84 -12.68 4.08
N CYS A 235 -5.84 -11.83 3.87
CA CYS A 235 -6.20 -11.32 2.55
C CYS A 235 -5.08 -10.46 1.93
N LEU A 236 -4.44 -9.59 2.72
CA LEU A 236 -3.30 -8.78 2.25
C LEU A 236 -2.08 -9.65 1.92
N GLU A 237 -1.80 -10.66 2.73
CA GLU A 237 -0.73 -11.64 2.46
C GLU A 237 -1.01 -12.39 1.15
N MET A 238 -2.26 -12.84 0.95
CA MET A 238 -2.67 -13.51 -0.28
C MET A 238 -2.57 -12.59 -1.49
N ALA A 239 -2.97 -11.32 -1.37
CA ALA A 239 -2.83 -10.33 -2.42
C ALA A 239 -1.37 -10.13 -2.85
N ALA A 240 -0.42 -10.21 -1.91
CA ALA A 240 1.00 -10.18 -2.21
C ALA A 240 1.47 -11.47 -2.91
N LYS A 241 1.05 -12.65 -2.45
CA LYS A 241 1.34 -13.95 -3.09
C LYS A 241 0.82 -14.01 -4.53
N LEU A 242 -0.36 -13.46 -4.78
CA LEU A 242 -0.96 -13.34 -6.11
C LEU A 242 -0.32 -12.21 -6.96
N LYS A 243 0.63 -11.46 -6.42
CA LYS A 243 1.32 -10.36 -7.09
C LYS A 243 0.37 -9.29 -7.65
N LEU A 244 -0.72 -9.03 -6.94
CA LEU A 244 -1.72 -8.06 -7.38
C LEU A 244 -1.14 -6.64 -7.46
N PRO A 245 -1.65 -5.80 -8.37
CA PRO A 245 -1.27 -4.39 -8.46
C PRO A 245 -1.79 -3.58 -7.26
N LEU A 246 -1.29 -2.37 -7.10
CA LEU A 246 -1.64 -1.48 -6.00
C LEU A 246 -3.16 -1.24 -5.86
N THR A 247 -3.85 -1.03 -6.98
CA THR A 247 -5.30 -0.84 -7.04
C THR A 247 -6.06 -1.99 -6.40
N ALA A 248 -5.72 -3.23 -6.74
CA ALA A 248 -6.33 -4.42 -6.18
C ALA A 248 -5.93 -4.64 -4.71
N ARG A 249 -4.66 -4.41 -4.32
CA ARG A 249 -4.22 -4.56 -2.92
C ARG A 249 -4.89 -3.53 -2.00
N TYR A 250 -5.07 -2.29 -2.48
CA TYR A 250 -5.82 -1.29 -1.73
C TYR A 250 -7.30 -1.65 -1.65
N ALA A 251 -7.87 -2.24 -2.69
CA ALA A 251 -9.25 -2.73 -2.67
C ALA A 251 -9.43 -3.87 -1.65
N VAL A 252 -8.47 -4.80 -1.56
CA VAL A 252 -8.43 -5.83 -0.51
C VAL A 252 -8.40 -5.19 0.88
N LEU A 253 -7.63 -4.13 1.10
CA LEU A 253 -7.60 -3.42 2.39
C LEU A 253 -8.98 -2.86 2.78
N CYS A 254 -9.83 -2.51 1.81
CA CYS A 254 -11.07 -1.78 2.05
C CYS A 254 -12.34 -2.65 2.04
N HIS A 255 -12.27 -3.92 1.55
CA HIS A 255 -13.46 -4.67 1.18
C HIS A 255 -14.44 -4.93 2.33
N ASP A 256 -13.93 -5.16 3.53
CA ASP A 256 -14.70 -5.59 4.70
C ASP A 256 -14.84 -4.56 5.82
N LEU A 257 -14.41 -3.31 5.63
CA LEU A 257 -14.45 -2.25 6.65
C LEU A 257 -15.84 -2.07 7.28
N GLY A 258 -16.90 -2.36 6.53
CA GLY A 258 -18.29 -2.22 6.98
C GLY A 258 -18.70 -3.23 8.03
N LYS A 259 -17.99 -4.33 8.21
CA LYS A 259 -18.29 -5.34 9.25
C LYS A 259 -18.18 -4.75 10.66
N ALA A 260 -17.23 -3.83 10.89
CA ALA A 260 -17.08 -3.10 12.14
C ALA A 260 -18.30 -2.23 12.52
N LYS A 261 -19.17 -1.90 11.56
CA LYS A 261 -20.37 -1.08 11.77
C LYS A 261 -21.65 -1.90 11.82
N THR A 262 -21.53 -3.22 11.84
CA THR A 262 -22.69 -4.10 12.04
C THR A 262 -23.10 -4.09 13.51
N PRO A 263 -24.41 -3.93 13.83
CA PRO A 263 -24.89 -4.09 15.20
C PRO A 263 -24.46 -5.46 15.79
N GLN A 264 -24.03 -5.48 17.03
CA GLN A 264 -23.60 -6.74 17.69
C GLN A 264 -24.67 -7.83 17.70
N THR A 265 -25.96 -7.42 17.71
CA THR A 265 -27.10 -8.34 17.62
C THR A 265 -27.20 -9.11 16.31
N GLU A 266 -26.49 -8.63 15.26
CA GLU A 266 -26.45 -9.27 13.95
C GLU A 266 -25.17 -10.11 13.74
N TRP A 267 -24.24 -10.07 14.70
CA TRP A 267 -23.03 -10.86 14.63
C TRP A 267 -23.33 -12.36 14.68
N PRO A 268 -22.59 -13.17 13.97
CA PRO A 268 -21.45 -12.87 13.07
C PRO A 268 -21.87 -12.73 11.58
N ARG A 269 -23.12 -12.49 11.24
CA ARG A 269 -23.63 -12.53 9.85
C ARG A 269 -23.32 -11.30 9.01
N HIS A 270 -23.13 -10.13 9.62
CA HIS A 270 -22.79 -8.86 8.97
C HIS A 270 -23.68 -8.46 7.77
N ILE A 271 -25.00 -8.54 7.92
CA ILE A 271 -25.96 -8.25 6.85
C ILE A 271 -25.70 -6.85 6.26
N ALA A 272 -25.61 -6.74 4.93
CA ALA A 272 -25.38 -5.51 4.18
C ALA A 272 -24.08 -4.76 4.56
N HIS A 273 -23.02 -5.49 4.95
CA HIS A 273 -21.72 -4.89 5.22
C HIS A 273 -21.10 -4.27 3.97
N GLU A 274 -21.44 -4.76 2.79
CA GLU A 274 -20.90 -4.31 1.50
C GLU A 274 -21.14 -2.82 1.27
N ILE A 275 -22.38 -2.36 1.50
CA ILE A 275 -22.77 -0.94 1.34
C ILE A 275 -22.01 -0.07 2.36
N ARG A 276 -21.89 -0.56 3.59
CA ARG A 276 -21.13 0.13 4.65
C ARG A 276 -19.64 0.17 4.33
N SER A 277 -19.08 -0.95 3.83
CA SER A 277 -17.69 -1.04 3.41
C SER A 277 -17.39 -0.05 2.27
N ALA A 278 -18.23 0.00 1.25
CA ALA A 278 -18.06 0.94 0.13
C ALA A 278 -18.11 2.42 0.61
N ARG A 279 -18.97 2.75 1.57
CA ARG A 279 -19.02 4.09 2.17
C ARG A 279 -17.78 4.42 2.94
N LEU A 280 -17.29 3.51 3.80
CA LEU A 280 -16.08 3.69 4.59
C LEU A 280 -14.83 3.75 3.70
N SER A 281 -14.76 2.92 2.66
CA SER A 281 -13.69 2.96 1.65
C SER A 281 -13.60 4.34 0.99
N ARG A 282 -14.72 4.93 0.57
CA ARG A 282 -14.75 6.30 0.00
C ARG A 282 -14.31 7.36 1.02
N THR A 283 -14.71 7.23 2.28
CA THR A 283 -14.31 8.15 3.35
C THR A 283 -12.82 8.07 3.63
N LEU A 284 -12.26 6.87 3.79
CA LEU A 284 -10.84 6.62 3.98
C LEU A 284 -10.03 7.13 2.79
N SER A 285 -10.45 6.81 1.56
CA SER A 285 -9.77 7.23 0.34
C SER A 285 -9.72 8.77 0.21
N LYS A 286 -10.81 9.45 0.53
CA LYS A 286 -10.87 10.93 0.52
C LYS A 286 -9.94 11.52 1.59
N ARG A 287 -9.92 10.97 2.80
CA ARG A 287 -9.09 11.44 3.91
C ARG A 287 -7.60 11.27 3.63
N LEU A 288 -7.20 10.15 3.03
CA LEU A 288 -5.81 9.86 2.67
C LEU A 288 -5.40 10.40 1.30
N ARG A 289 -6.31 11.04 0.56
CA ARG A 289 -6.09 11.54 -0.81
C ARG A 289 -5.58 10.45 -1.75
N VAL A 290 -6.20 9.29 -1.66
CA VAL A 290 -5.90 8.14 -2.53
C VAL A 290 -6.21 8.50 -3.99
N PRO A 291 -5.37 8.12 -4.96
CA PRO A 291 -5.64 8.32 -6.38
C PRO A 291 -7.00 7.73 -6.79
N ARG A 292 -7.71 8.45 -7.65
CA ARG A 292 -9.10 8.17 -8.01
C ARG A 292 -9.32 6.73 -8.48
N ASP A 293 -8.43 6.20 -9.28
CA ASP A 293 -8.59 4.85 -9.83
C ASP A 293 -8.54 3.78 -8.73
N ALA A 294 -7.60 3.88 -7.80
CA ALA A 294 -7.52 2.99 -6.64
C ALA A 294 -8.74 3.17 -5.70
N ALA A 295 -9.20 4.40 -5.48
CA ALA A 295 -10.36 4.70 -4.65
C ALA A 295 -11.66 4.14 -5.25
N ASP A 296 -11.86 4.32 -6.56
CA ASP A 296 -13.04 3.79 -7.28
C ASP A 296 -13.04 2.25 -7.26
N THR A 297 -11.90 1.61 -7.56
CA THR A 297 -11.75 0.16 -7.54
C THR A 297 -12.02 -0.41 -6.14
N ALA A 298 -11.48 0.21 -5.09
CA ALA A 298 -11.71 -0.21 -3.71
C ALA A 298 -13.20 -0.13 -3.31
N ALA A 299 -13.88 0.94 -3.70
CA ALA A 299 -15.31 1.08 -3.43
C ALA A 299 -16.15 0.03 -4.17
N LEU A 300 -15.79 -0.31 -5.41
CA LEU A 300 -16.47 -1.33 -6.22
C LEU A 300 -16.23 -2.74 -5.66
N VAL A 301 -15.01 -3.08 -5.27
CA VAL A 301 -14.72 -4.36 -4.61
C VAL A 301 -15.51 -4.46 -3.30
N ALA A 302 -15.49 -3.43 -2.48
CA ALA A 302 -16.24 -3.40 -1.22
C ALA A 302 -17.75 -3.64 -1.44
N GLU A 303 -18.33 -3.06 -2.51
CA GLU A 303 -19.76 -3.16 -2.80
C GLU A 303 -20.15 -4.49 -3.45
N TYR A 304 -19.27 -5.11 -4.25
CA TYR A 304 -19.65 -6.23 -5.13
C TYR A 304 -18.85 -7.53 -4.90
N HIS A 305 -17.92 -7.62 -3.93
CA HIS A 305 -17.14 -8.85 -3.72
C HIS A 305 -18.00 -10.09 -3.45
N THR A 306 -19.09 -9.94 -2.68
CA THR A 306 -20.02 -11.04 -2.41
C THR A 306 -20.76 -11.51 -3.69
N HIS A 307 -21.01 -10.60 -4.65
CA HIS A 307 -21.53 -10.99 -5.97
C HIS A 307 -20.49 -11.83 -6.72
N CYS A 308 -19.21 -11.49 -6.64
CA CYS A 308 -18.16 -12.28 -7.25
C CYS A 308 -18.10 -13.69 -6.67
N HIS A 309 -18.14 -13.83 -5.34
CA HIS A 309 -18.12 -15.15 -4.68
C HIS A 309 -19.29 -16.04 -5.10
N ARG A 310 -20.41 -15.45 -5.45
CA ARG A 310 -21.62 -16.15 -5.90
C ARG A 310 -21.83 -16.09 -7.42
N ALA A 311 -20.79 -15.75 -8.20
CA ALA A 311 -20.92 -15.47 -9.63
C ALA A 311 -21.62 -16.56 -10.43
N LEU A 312 -21.36 -17.83 -10.12
CA LEU A 312 -21.96 -19.00 -10.80
C LEU A 312 -23.49 -19.10 -10.59
N GLU A 313 -24.00 -18.55 -9.47
CA GLU A 313 -25.41 -18.56 -9.13
C GLU A 313 -26.15 -17.34 -9.71
N LEU A 314 -25.44 -16.26 -10.04
CA LEU A 314 -26.04 -15.01 -10.47
C LEU A 314 -26.85 -15.16 -11.77
N LYS A 315 -27.97 -14.41 -11.83
CA LYS A 315 -28.71 -14.24 -13.09
C LYS A 315 -27.89 -13.38 -14.07
N PRO A 316 -28.01 -13.61 -15.39
CA PRO A 316 -27.30 -12.80 -16.41
C PRO A 316 -27.49 -11.29 -16.24
N GLN A 317 -28.69 -10.85 -15.87
CA GLN A 317 -28.99 -9.44 -15.59
C GLN A 317 -28.16 -8.88 -14.42
N THR A 318 -27.91 -9.69 -13.39
CA THR A 318 -27.11 -9.30 -12.23
C THR A 318 -25.63 -9.23 -12.62
N VAL A 319 -25.13 -10.19 -13.42
CA VAL A 319 -23.76 -10.14 -13.97
C VAL A 319 -23.58 -8.89 -14.83
N TRP A 320 -24.58 -8.56 -15.69
CA TRP A 320 -24.52 -7.34 -16.49
C TRP A 320 -24.48 -6.06 -15.63
N LYS A 321 -25.29 -6.00 -14.54
CA LYS A 321 -25.22 -4.87 -13.59
C LYS A 321 -23.83 -4.72 -12.97
N LEU A 322 -23.21 -5.81 -12.58
CA LEU A 322 -21.83 -5.82 -12.07
C LEU A 322 -20.86 -5.29 -13.14
N PHE A 323 -20.95 -5.75 -14.37
CA PHE A 323 -20.08 -5.30 -15.47
C PHE A 323 -20.29 -3.82 -15.82
N LYS A 324 -21.52 -3.32 -15.73
CA LYS A 324 -21.81 -1.87 -15.87
C LYS A 324 -21.14 -1.07 -14.74
N ALA A 325 -21.22 -1.54 -13.51
CA ALA A 325 -20.63 -0.86 -12.36
C ALA A 325 -19.09 -0.84 -12.47
N LEU A 326 -18.48 -1.93 -12.91
CA LEU A 326 -17.03 -2.04 -13.15
C LEU A 326 -16.57 -1.30 -14.41
N ASP A 327 -17.50 -0.92 -15.30
CA ASP A 327 -17.20 -0.32 -16.60
C ASP A 327 -16.32 -1.20 -17.50
N VAL A 328 -16.58 -2.51 -17.50
CA VAL A 328 -15.73 -3.55 -18.11
C VAL A 328 -15.47 -3.31 -19.62
N ILE A 329 -16.41 -2.66 -20.32
CA ILE A 329 -16.27 -2.38 -21.75
C ILE A 329 -15.18 -1.34 -22.04
N ARG A 330 -15.09 -0.29 -21.24
CA ARG A 330 -14.13 0.81 -21.44
C ARG A 330 -12.86 0.65 -20.60
N ARG A 331 -12.95 -0.13 -19.52
CA ARG A 331 -11.87 -0.33 -18.54
C ARG A 331 -11.75 -1.83 -18.19
N PRO A 332 -11.36 -2.67 -19.14
CA PRO A 332 -11.26 -4.12 -18.92
C PRO A 332 -10.25 -4.48 -17.80
N GLU A 333 -9.20 -3.67 -17.60
CA GLU A 333 -8.21 -3.83 -16.53
C GLU A 333 -8.85 -3.79 -15.13
N ARG A 334 -9.92 -3.02 -14.95
CA ARG A 334 -10.65 -2.93 -13.67
C ARG A 334 -11.33 -4.25 -13.29
N LEU A 335 -11.74 -5.04 -14.28
CA LEU A 335 -12.26 -6.38 -14.02
C LEU A 335 -11.18 -7.28 -13.42
N GLU A 336 -9.96 -7.24 -13.94
CA GLU A 336 -8.86 -8.06 -13.41
C GLU A 336 -8.47 -7.65 -11.99
N ASP A 337 -8.41 -6.36 -11.70
CA ASP A 337 -8.18 -5.85 -10.34
C ASP A 337 -9.28 -6.31 -9.38
N PHE A 338 -10.53 -6.23 -9.80
CA PHE A 338 -11.70 -6.67 -9.04
C PHE A 338 -11.66 -8.19 -8.77
N LEU A 339 -11.41 -8.99 -9.79
CA LEU A 339 -11.34 -10.45 -9.66
C LEU A 339 -10.18 -10.89 -8.77
N GLY A 340 -9.00 -10.26 -8.96
CA GLY A 340 -7.83 -10.53 -8.13
C GLY A 340 -8.07 -10.21 -6.66
N ALA A 341 -8.72 -9.08 -6.36
CA ALA A 341 -9.07 -8.71 -4.99
C ALA A 341 -10.07 -9.71 -4.37
N CYS A 342 -11.10 -10.13 -5.11
CA CYS A 342 -12.05 -11.14 -4.65
C CYS A 342 -11.41 -12.52 -4.46
N GLU A 343 -10.46 -12.91 -5.31
CA GLU A 343 -9.68 -14.14 -5.14
C GLU A 343 -8.81 -14.07 -3.88
N ALA A 344 -8.17 -12.92 -3.63
CA ALA A 344 -7.37 -12.71 -2.42
C ALA A 344 -8.22 -12.83 -1.14
N ASP A 345 -9.45 -12.30 -1.13
CA ASP A 345 -10.40 -12.49 -0.04
C ASP A 345 -10.78 -13.97 0.11
N ALA A 346 -11.17 -14.66 -0.96
CA ALA A 346 -11.63 -16.04 -0.90
C ALA A 346 -10.52 -17.01 -0.43
N ARG A 347 -9.27 -16.75 -0.80
CA ARG A 347 -8.09 -17.56 -0.47
C ARG A 347 -7.32 -17.07 0.75
N GLY A 348 -7.56 -15.85 1.19
CA GLY A 348 -7.02 -15.25 2.40
C GLY A 348 -7.75 -15.72 3.66
N ARG A 349 -7.97 -17.03 3.79
CA ARG A 349 -8.65 -17.69 4.91
C ARG A 349 -7.84 -18.90 5.31
N THR A 350 -7.75 -19.16 6.61
CA THR A 350 -6.98 -20.27 7.14
C THR A 350 -7.44 -21.60 6.53
N GLY A 351 -6.53 -22.30 5.82
CA GLY A 351 -6.79 -23.56 5.17
C GLY A 351 -7.47 -23.47 3.79
N PHE A 352 -7.63 -22.26 3.24
CA PHE A 352 -8.20 -22.03 1.91
C PHE A 352 -7.17 -21.49 0.91
N GLU A 353 -5.92 -21.38 1.29
CA GLU A 353 -4.87 -20.70 0.54
C GLU A 353 -4.67 -21.26 -0.88
N ASP A 354 -4.87 -22.58 -1.04
CA ASP A 354 -4.72 -23.28 -2.33
C ASP A 354 -6.06 -23.62 -3.01
N ARG A 355 -7.16 -23.10 -2.46
CA ARG A 355 -8.49 -23.39 -3.01
C ARG A 355 -8.64 -22.76 -4.39
N ALA A 356 -9.18 -23.56 -5.34
CA ALA A 356 -9.56 -23.03 -6.65
C ALA A 356 -10.65 -21.96 -6.54
N TYR A 357 -10.55 -20.91 -7.37
CA TYR A 357 -11.52 -19.82 -7.43
C TYR A 357 -12.12 -19.70 -8.84
N PRO A 358 -13.04 -20.63 -9.23
CA PRO A 358 -13.59 -20.71 -10.59
C PRO A 358 -14.45 -19.50 -10.95
N GLN A 359 -14.95 -18.76 -9.97
CA GLN A 359 -15.75 -17.54 -10.15
C GLN A 359 -15.04 -16.50 -11.00
N ALA A 360 -13.72 -16.36 -10.82
CA ALA A 360 -12.93 -15.42 -11.63
C ALA A 360 -12.92 -15.81 -13.12
N ASN A 361 -12.69 -17.09 -13.42
CA ASN A 361 -12.69 -17.57 -14.81
C ASN A 361 -14.09 -17.47 -15.44
N TYR A 362 -15.13 -17.78 -14.69
CA TYR A 362 -16.50 -17.62 -15.15
C TYR A 362 -16.82 -16.16 -15.52
N LEU A 363 -16.44 -15.20 -14.66
CA LEU A 363 -16.68 -13.78 -14.98
C LEU A 363 -15.82 -13.27 -16.14
N ARG A 364 -14.57 -13.76 -16.32
CA ARG A 364 -13.76 -13.48 -17.50
C ARG A 364 -14.43 -13.98 -18.77
N GLY A 365 -14.91 -15.22 -18.77
CA GLY A 365 -15.63 -15.80 -19.90
C GLY A 365 -16.91 -15.03 -20.23
N ALA A 366 -17.69 -14.68 -19.21
CA ALA A 366 -18.89 -13.87 -19.38
C ALA A 366 -18.59 -12.45 -19.94
N ALA A 367 -17.48 -11.83 -19.52
CA ALA A 367 -17.03 -10.55 -20.06
C ALA A 367 -16.56 -10.68 -21.52
N GLN A 368 -15.86 -11.76 -21.86
CA GLN A 368 -15.44 -12.05 -23.22
C GLN A 368 -16.64 -12.26 -24.14
N ALA A 369 -17.72 -12.91 -23.67
CA ALA A 369 -18.94 -13.09 -24.44
C ALA A 369 -19.58 -11.77 -24.87
N LEU A 370 -19.35 -10.66 -24.17
CA LEU A 370 -19.83 -9.35 -24.57
C LEU A 370 -19.22 -8.84 -25.88
N GLN A 371 -18.06 -9.37 -26.28
CA GLN A 371 -17.40 -9.00 -27.55
C GLN A 371 -18.17 -9.51 -28.77
N SER A 372 -19.05 -10.50 -28.61
CA SER A 372 -19.91 -10.99 -29.69
C SER A 372 -21.06 -10.04 -30.05
N VAL A 373 -21.31 -9.01 -29.26
CA VAL A 373 -22.40 -8.06 -29.51
C VAL A 373 -21.98 -7.03 -30.56
N ASP A 374 -22.55 -7.16 -31.76
CA ASP A 374 -22.33 -6.23 -32.85
C ASP A 374 -23.23 -4.99 -32.74
N VAL A 375 -22.67 -3.93 -32.13
CA VAL A 375 -23.36 -2.66 -31.98
C VAL A 375 -23.59 -1.95 -33.34
N ALA A 376 -22.73 -2.20 -34.35
CA ALA A 376 -22.90 -1.61 -35.68
C ALA A 376 -24.09 -2.21 -36.39
N ALA A 377 -24.31 -3.53 -36.28
CA ALA A 377 -25.49 -4.19 -36.82
C ALA A 377 -26.79 -3.64 -36.20
N LEU A 378 -26.85 -3.44 -34.88
CA LEU A 378 -28.01 -2.86 -34.21
C LEU A 378 -28.30 -1.42 -34.69
N ARG A 379 -27.28 -0.63 -34.98
CA ARG A 379 -27.46 0.70 -35.59
C ARG A 379 -27.98 0.62 -37.02
N ALA A 380 -27.51 -0.35 -37.79
CA ALA A 380 -27.95 -0.54 -39.18
C ALA A 380 -29.45 -0.92 -39.31
N GLU A 381 -30.06 -1.47 -38.23
CA GLU A 381 -31.49 -1.71 -38.12
C GLU A 381 -32.31 -0.41 -37.93
N GLY A 382 -31.68 0.76 -37.94
CA GLY A 382 -32.34 2.05 -37.78
C GLY A 382 -32.72 2.40 -36.31
N ILE A 383 -32.16 1.67 -35.33
CA ILE A 383 -32.41 1.92 -33.93
C ILE A 383 -31.51 3.05 -33.47
N GLU A 384 -32.08 4.13 -32.93
CA GLU A 384 -31.34 5.32 -32.48
C GLU A 384 -31.71 5.75 -31.05
N GLY A 385 -30.91 6.64 -30.48
CA GLY A 385 -31.18 7.28 -29.18
C GLY A 385 -31.30 6.29 -28.01
N PRO A 386 -32.25 6.48 -27.08
CA PRO A 386 -32.42 5.60 -25.92
C PRO A 386 -32.75 4.15 -26.29
N ALA A 387 -33.51 3.93 -27.36
CA ALA A 387 -33.87 2.59 -27.84
C ALA A 387 -32.65 1.77 -28.26
N LEU A 388 -31.60 2.41 -28.80
CA LEU A 388 -30.33 1.75 -29.10
C LEU A 388 -29.63 1.29 -27.81
N GLY A 389 -29.64 2.11 -26.76
CA GLY A 389 -29.11 1.74 -25.44
C GLY A 389 -29.79 0.49 -24.89
N ASP A 390 -31.11 0.44 -24.95
CA ASP A 390 -31.89 -0.72 -24.49
C ASP A 390 -31.64 -1.97 -25.34
N ALA A 391 -31.52 -1.82 -26.65
CA ALA A 391 -31.20 -2.93 -27.56
C ALA A 391 -29.80 -3.51 -27.26
N ILE A 392 -28.80 -2.66 -27.07
CA ILE A 392 -27.43 -3.06 -26.68
C ILE A 392 -27.46 -3.78 -25.33
N GLU A 393 -28.19 -3.27 -24.34
CA GLU A 393 -28.29 -3.89 -23.03
C GLU A 393 -28.91 -5.29 -23.13
N LYS A 394 -29.99 -5.45 -23.88
CA LYS A 394 -30.63 -6.74 -24.14
C LYS A 394 -29.68 -7.72 -24.83
N ALA A 395 -28.97 -7.28 -25.86
CA ALA A 395 -28.00 -8.10 -26.58
C ALA A 395 -26.87 -8.58 -25.66
N ARG A 396 -26.34 -7.73 -24.78
CA ARG A 396 -25.32 -8.07 -23.80
C ARG A 396 -25.82 -9.07 -22.76
N ILE A 397 -27.02 -8.88 -22.22
CA ILE A 397 -27.63 -9.85 -21.31
C ILE A 397 -27.83 -11.19 -22.01
N GLN A 398 -28.26 -11.18 -23.28
CA GLN A 398 -28.41 -12.41 -24.07
C GLN A 398 -27.08 -13.13 -24.29
N ALA A 399 -25.99 -12.40 -24.60
CA ALA A 399 -24.65 -12.97 -24.73
C ALA A 399 -24.18 -13.66 -23.44
N ILE A 400 -24.38 -13.03 -22.28
CA ILE A 400 -24.10 -13.63 -20.96
C ILE A 400 -24.97 -14.86 -20.73
N THR A 401 -26.26 -14.83 -21.13
CA THR A 401 -27.18 -15.95 -20.98
C THR A 401 -26.71 -17.16 -21.78
N THR A 402 -26.34 -16.95 -23.04
CA THR A 402 -25.81 -18.00 -23.92
C THR A 402 -24.53 -18.60 -23.37
N PHE A 403 -23.59 -17.75 -22.93
CA PHE A 403 -22.36 -18.19 -22.28
C PHE A 403 -22.66 -19.06 -21.04
N LYS A 404 -23.52 -18.58 -20.15
CA LYS A 404 -23.90 -19.34 -18.94
C LYS A 404 -24.49 -20.71 -19.27
N GLN A 405 -25.32 -20.81 -20.31
CA GLN A 405 -25.91 -22.09 -20.74
C GLN A 405 -24.86 -23.06 -21.25
N GLN A 406 -23.85 -22.56 -21.98
CA GLN A 406 -22.74 -23.37 -22.50
C GLN A 406 -21.83 -23.88 -21.36
N GLU A 407 -21.53 -23.03 -20.37
CA GLU A 407 -20.70 -23.41 -19.22
C GLU A 407 -21.36 -24.41 -18.26
N LEU A 408 -22.70 -24.33 -18.09
CA LEU A 408 -23.43 -25.20 -17.18
C LEU A 408 -23.94 -26.50 -17.81
N ASN A 409 -23.94 -26.58 -19.15
CA ASN A 409 -24.31 -27.78 -19.93
C ASN A 409 -23.28 -28.02 -21.02
N PRO A 410 -22.04 -28.45 -20.66
CA PRO A 410 -20.96 -28.72 -21.63
C PRO A 410 -21.26 -29.92 -22.53
#